data_e7f0f9ebec055a36cc359be8c616056b
#
_entry.id   e7f0f9ebec055a36cc359be8c616056b
#
_cell.length_a   1.000
_cell.length_b   1.000
_cell.length_c   1.000
_cell.angle_alpha   90.00
_cell.angle_beta   90.00
_cell.angle_gamma   90.00
#
_symmetry.space_group_name_H-M   'P 1'
#
loop_
_entity.id
_entity.type
_entity.pdbx_description
1 polymer ?
#
loop_
_entity_poly.entity_id
_entity_poly.type
_entity_poly.pdbx_seq_one_letter_code
_entity_poly.pdbx_strand_id
1 'polypeptide(L)'
;MFSQGFVAKPLTQADGTQDVLNWEVVIPGKDGTIWEGARIPMTMQFSEDYPNKPPVCKFKLVKIGGQDKPLFHPNVYPSGKICLSLLDADKSWKPSLTIKHLLIGIQTLLDDPNNADPAQEEPYRAFKSDKKEYETRVKAQVQILRQS
;
A
#
# COMPACT_ATOMS: atom_id res chain seq x y z
N MET A 1 8.81 11.26 13.20
CA MET A 1 8.18 11.78 12.03
C MET A 1 8.76 11.21 10.73
N PHE A 2 7.90 10.92 9.79
CA PHE A 2 8.35 10.41 8.49
C PHE A 2 8.66 11.57 7.56
N SER A 3 9.75 11.43 6.80
CA SER A 3 10.14 12.43 5.85
C SER A 3 9.56 12.14 4.47
N GLN A 4 9.67 13.11 3.57
CA GLN A 4 9.49 12.91 2.13
C GLN A 4 8.09 12.40 1.73
N GLY A 5 7.07 12.99 2.34
CA GLY A 5 5.71 12.77 1.86
C GLY A 5 4.95 11.66 2.53
N PHE A 6 5.57 10.87 3.40
CA PHE A 6 4.83 9.90 4.19
C PHE A 6 3.91 10.62 5.18
N VAL A 7 2.70 10.09 5.35
CA VAL A 7 1.77 10.53 6.37
C VAL A 7 1.26 9.28 7.09
N ALA A 8 1.21 9.35 8.42
CA ALA A 8 0.65 8.26 9.22
C ALA A 8 0.07 8.87 10.49
N LYS A 9 -1.24 8.76 10.65
CA LYS A 9 -1.92 9.35 11.82
C LYS A 9 -3.18 8.57 12.15
N PRO A 10 -3.56 8.49 13.44
CA PRO A 10 -4.82 7.88 13.83
C PRO A 10 -5.99 8.63 13.21
N LEU A 11 -7.09 7.90 12.96
CA LEU A 11 -8.33 8.53 12.51
C LEU A 11 -8.90 9.41 13.61
N THR A 12 -9.42 10.58 13.23
CA THR A 12 -10.17 11.45 14.13
C THR A 12 -11.64 11.07 14.04
N GLN A 13 -12.25 10.77 15.20
CA GLN A 13 -13.65 10.40 15.28
C GLN A 13 -14.53 11.65 15.29
N ALA A 14 -15.84 11.44 15.11
CA ALA A 14 -16.80 12.54 15.04
C ALA A 14 -16.82 13.41 16.31
N ASP A 15 -16.50 12.83 17.47
CA ASP A 15 -16.47 13.54 18.74
C ASP A 15 -15.14 14.22 19.03
N GLY A 16 -14.20 14.20 18.08
CA GLY A 16 -12.90 14.79 18.22
C GLY A 16 -11.83 13.90 18.84
N THR A 17 -12.21 12.72 19.33
CA THR A 17 -11.22 11.76 19.86
C THR A 17 -10.53 11.03 18.73
N GLN A 18 -9.40 10.40 19.04
CA GLN A 18 -8.63 9.64 18.05
C GLN A 18 -8.86 8.15 18.22
N ASP A 19 -9.03 7.47 17.09
CA ASP A 19 -9.12 6.02 17.05
C ASP A 19 -7.72 5.47 16.80
N VAL A 20 -7.05 5.06 17.88
CA VAL A 20 -5.65 4.63 17.79
C VAL A 20 -5.47 3.25 17.16
N LEU A 21 -6.55 2.53 16.91
CA LEU A 21 -6.49 1.23 16.23
C LEU A 21 -6.69 1.34 14.72
N ASN A 22 -7.14 2.50 14.23
CA ASN A 22 -7.36 2.71 12.79
C ASN A 22 -6.63 3.97 12.35
N TRP A 23 -5.66 3.81 11.47
CA TRP A 23 -4.81 4.90 11.02
C TRP A 23 -5.01 5.18 9.55
N GLU A 24 -4.89 6.45 9.20
CA GLU A 24 -4.82 6.90 7.81
C GLU A 24 -3.36 7.10 7.46
N VAL A 25 -2.98 6.59 6.28
CA VAL A 25 -1.60 6.60 5.83
C VAL A 25 -1.56 7.04 4.37
N VAL A 26 -0.52 7.77 4.01
CA VAL A 26 -0.19 8.07 2.61
C VAL A 26 1.20 7.53 2.36
N ILE A 27 1.33 6.70 1.33
CA ILE A 27 2.61 6.17 0.87
C ILE A 27 2.99 6.95 -0.39
N PRO A 28 4.10 7.69 -0.38
CA PRO A 28 4.57 8.34 -1.61
C PRO A 28 5.30 7.35 -2.48
N GLY A 29 5.09 7.44 -3.79
CA GLY A 29 5.92 6.69 -4.73
C GLY A 29 7.36 7.19 -4.65
N LYS A 30 8.31 6.27 -4.73
CA LYS A 30 9.72 6.62 -4.56
C LYS A 30 10.24 7.38 -5.78
N ASP A 31 11.05 8.41 -5.54
CA ASP A 31 11.69 9.15 -6.61
C ASP A 31 12.58 8.24 -7.44
N GLY A 32 12.60 8.47 -8.75
CA GLY A 32 13.39 7.66 -9.66
C GLY A 32 12.71 6.38 -10.11
N THR A 33 11.47 6.12 -9.67
CA THR A 33 10.69 4.95 -10.10
C THR A 33 9.48 5.40 -10.91
N ILE A 34 8.81 4.43 -11.55
CA ILE A 34 7.58 4.74 -12.29
C ILE A 34 6.44 5.19 -11.37
N TRP A 35 6.63 5.05 -10.07
CA TRP A 35 5.64 5.47 -9.06
C TRP A 35 5.87 6.90 -8.56
N GLU A 36 6.94 7.55 -9.02
CA GLU A 36 7.29 8.88 -8.54
C GLU A 36 6.13 9.86 -8.69
N GLY A 37 5.86 10.60 -7.64
CA GLY A 37 4.79 11.60 -7.60
C GLY A 37 3.47 11.07 -7.11
N ALA A 38 3.30 9.76 -7.03
CA ALA A 38 2.06 9.19 -6.50
C ALA A 38 1.97 9.45 -4.99
N ARG A 39 0.75 9.72 -4.52
CA ARG A 39 0.42 9.79 -3.11
C ARG A 39 -0.69 8.79 -2.87
N ILE A 40 -0.35 7.64 -2.33
CA ILE A 40 -1.26 6.50 -2.31
C ILE A 40 -1.90 6.38 -0.92
N PRO A 41 -3.21 6.60 -0.83
CA PRO A 41 -3.90 6.49 0.46
C PRO A 41 -4.04 5.04 0.87
N MET A 42 -3.81 4.79 2.14
CA MET A 42 -3.82 3.46 2.72
C MET A 42 -4.44 3.54 4.10
N THR A 43 -5.07 2.46 4.53
CA THR A 43 -5.52 2.32 5.92
C THR A 43 -4.66 1.28 6.61
N MET A 44 -4.43 1.49 7.90
CA MET A 44 -3.65 0.59 8.74
C MET A 44 -4.47 0.30 9.98
N GLN A 45 -4.84 -0.97 10.12
CA GLN A 45 -5.73 -1.38 11.21
C GLN A 45 -4.96 -2.27 12.18
N PHE A 46 -4.91 -1.84 13.44
CA PHE A 46 -4.26 -2.59 14.51
C PHE A 46 -5.30 -3.32 15.33
N SER A 47 -4.99 -4.56 15.72
CA SER A 47 -5.81 -5.27 16.68
C SER A 47 -5.28 -5.01 18.09
N GLU A 48 -6.06 -5.42 19.09
CA GLU A 48 -5.61 -5.32 20.48
C GLU A 48 -4.44 -6.24 20.78
N ASP A 49 -4.17 -7.22 19.91
CA ASP A 49 -3.00 -8.09 20.05
C ASP A 49 -1.71 -7.48 19.50
N TYR A 50 -1.79 -6.31 18.87
CA TYR A 50 -0.59 -5.64 18.39
C TYR A 50 0.32 -5.32 19.58
N PRO A 51 1.62 -5.56 19.52
CA PRO A 51 2.43 -5.95 18.37
C PRO A 51 2.63 -7.46 18.16
N ASN A 52 1.92 -8.30 18.90
CA ASN A 52 2.02 -9.75 18.69
C ASN A 52 1.52 -10.14 17.30
N LYS A 53 0.52 -9.44 16.81
CA LYS A 53 0.02 -9.61 15.45
C LYS A 53 0.32 -8.35 14.64
N PRO A 54 0.61 -8.51 13.33
CA PRO A 54 0.86 -7.36 12.47
C PRO A 54 -0.43 -6.58 12.22
N PRO A 55 -0.31 -5.29 11.85
CA PRO A 55 -1.48 -4.55 11.41
C PRO A 55 -1.95 -5.05 10.03
N VAL A 56 -3.22 -4.84 9.74
CA VAL A 56 -3.76 -5.11 8.40
C VAL A 56 -3.64 -3.82 7.60
N CYS A 57 -2.92 -3.89 6.49
CA CYS A 57 -2.70 -2.72 5.64
C CYS A 57 -3.44 -2.90 4.32
N LYS A 58 -4.23 -1.90 3.95
CA LYS A 58 -4.99 -1.91 2.70
C LYS A 58 -4.83 -0.58 1.98
N PHE A 59 -4.47 -0.63 0.71
CA PHE A 59 -4.57 0.55 -0.13
C PHE A 59 -6.05 0.84 -0.39
N LYS A 60 -6.42 2.12 -0.36
CA LYS A 60 -7.78 2.51 -0.73
C LYS A 60 -7.99 2.26 -2.21
N LEU A 61 -9.23 1.98 -2.58
CA LEU A 61 -9.56 1.78 -3.99
C LEU A 61 -9.30 3.06 -4.77
N VAL A 62 -8.88 2.90 -6.02
CA VAL A 62 -8.57 4.01 -6.91
C VAL A 62 -9.73 4.18 -7.88
N LYS A 63 -10.18 5.43 -8.05
CA LYS A 63 -11.26 5.71 -8.99
C LYS A 63 -10.69 5.86 -10.39
N ILE A 64 -10.95 4.88 -11.24
CA ILE A 64 -10.48 4.84 -12.61
C ILE A 64 -11.67 4.71 -13.54
N GLY A 65 -11.86 5.69 -14.41
CA GLY A 65 -12.99 5.68 -15.34
C GLY A 65 -14.35 5.66 -14.63
N GLY A 66 -14.44 6.31 -13.46
CA GLY A 66 -15.67 6.36 -12.69
C GLY A 66 -15.93 5.13 -11.85
N GLN A 67 -15.05 4.14 -11.87
CA GLN A 67 -15.20 2.91 -11.10
C GLN A 67 -14.11 2.81 -10.04
N ASP A 68 -14.48 2.28 -8.87
CA ASP A 68 -13.52 2.00 -7.81
C ASP A 68 -12.83 0.67 -8.10
N LYS A 69 -11.51 0.73 -8.23
CA LYS A 69 -10.68 -0.44 -8.54
C LYS A 69 -9.54 -0.57 -7.55
N PRO A 70 -9.08 -1.81 -7.30
CA PRO A 70 -7.90 -1.99 -6.46
C PRO A 70 -6.68 -1.35 -7.12
N LEU A 71 -5.73 -0.92 -6.31
CA LEU A 71 -4.47 -0.43 -6.84
C LEU A 71 -3.90 -1.46 -7.80
N PHE A 72 -3.47 -1.04 -8.97
CA PHE A 72 -2.92 -1.92 -9.99
C PHE A 72 -1.50 -2.31 -9.60
N HIS A 73 -1.37 -3.44 -8.93
CA HIS A 73 -0.08 -3.96 -8.46
C HIS A 73 -0.22 -5.46 -8.23
N PRO A 74 0.78 -6.28 -8.62
CA PRO A 74 0.68 -7.74 -8.53
C PRO A 74 0.44 -8.26 -7.11
N ASN A 75 0.87 -7.54 -6.09
CA ASN A 75 0.79 -8.00 -4.71
C ASN A 75 -0.28 -7.29 -3.89
N VAL A 76 -1.25 -6.69 -4.55
CA VAL A 76 -2.41 -6.07 -3.89
C VAL A 76 -3.65 -6.86 -4.25
N TYR A 77 -4.36 -7.37 -3.24
CA TYR A 77 -5.60 -8.12 -3.45
C TYR A 77 -6.71 -7.21 -3.97
N PRO A 78 -7.76 -7.78 -4.59
CA PRO A 78 -8.91 -6.96 -5.01
C PRO A 78 -9.53 -6.12 -3.91
N SER A 79 -9.42 -6.56 -2.66
CA SER A 79 -9.90 -5.77 -1.51
C SER A 79 -9.01 -4.58 -1.19
N GLY A 80 -7.83 -4.48 -1.79
CA GLY A 80 -6.82 -3.51 -1.45
C GLY A 80 -5.80 -4.02 -0.45
N LYS A 81 -6.02 -5.17 0.16
CA LYS A 81 -5.09 -5.72 1.15
C LYS A 81 -3.73 -5.97 0.51
N ILE A 82 -2.67 -5.62 1.22
CA ILE A 82 -1.31 -5.72 0.73
C ILE A 82 -0.73 -7.07 1.12
N CYS A 83 -0.23 -7.81 0.12
CA CYS A 83 0.46 -9.08 0.32
C CYS A 83 1.95 -8.81 0.45
N LEU A 84 2.45 -8.79 1.68
CA LEU A 84 3.85 -8.49 1.97
C LEU A 84 4.28 -9.34 3.17
N SER A 85 5.44 -10.00 3.07
CA SER A 85 5.89 -10.91 4.12
C SER A 85 6.06 -10.20 5.48
N LEU A 86 6.45 -8.94 5.48
CA LEU A 86 6.57 -8.16 6.72
C LEU A 86 5.24 -8.03 7.46
N LEU A 87 4.12 -8.17 6.76
CA LEU A 87 2.78 -8.04 7.33
C LEU A 87 2.13 -9.39 7.61
N ASP A 88 2.90 -10.47 7.54
CA ASP A 88 2.38 -11.83 7.70
C ASP A 88 3.00 -12.48 8.94
N ALA A 89 2.14 -12.82 9.92
CA ALA A 89 2.60 -13.41 11.18
C ALA A 89 3.34 -14.73 10.98
N ASP A 90 3.02 -15.46 9.91
CA ASP A 90 3.66 -16.74 9.60
C ASP A 90 4.93 -16.58 8.77
N LYS A 91 5.31 -15.37 8.45
CA LYS A 91 6.50 -15.12 7.63
C LYS A 91 7.45 -14.17 8.35
N SER A 92 7.60 -12.94 7.85
CA SER A 92 8.66 -12.03 8.32
C SER A 92 8.23 -11.06 9.40
N TRP A 93 6.97 -11.07 9.82
CA TRP A 93 6.52 -10.19 10.89
C TRP A 93 7.25 -10.49 12.19
N LYS A 94 7.66 -9.44 12.88
CA LYS A 94 8.22 -9.51 14.23
C LYS A 94 7.70 -8.34 15.06
N PRO A 95 7.41 -8.56 16.37
CA PRO A 95 6.93 -7.47 17.21
C PRO A 95 7.88 -6.29 17.31
N SER A 96 9.16 -6.48 16.99
CA SER A 96 10.16 -5.41 17.03
C SER A 96 10.14 -4.51 15.79
N LEU A 97 9.40 -4.87 14.73
CA LEU A 97 9.30 -4.03 13.55
C LEU A 97 8.53 -2.75 13.89
N THR A 98 9.09 -1.63 13.47
CA THR A 98 8.43 -0.34 13.69
C THR A 98 7.47 -0.03 12.55
N ILE A 99 6.56 0.90 12.79
CA ILE A 99 5.66 1.37 11.73
C ILE A 99 6.48 1.92 10.57
N LYS A 100 7.56 2.65 10.86
CA LYS A 100 8.45 3.16 9.82
C LYS A 100 8.99 2.06 8.92
N HIS A 101 9.45 0.95 9.51
CA HIS A 101 9.94 -0.20 8.73
C HIS A 101 8.85 -0.73 7.79
N LEU A 102 7.62 -0.83 8.29
CA LEU A 102 6.51 -1.33 7.48
C LEU A 102 6.20 -0.41 6.31
N LEU A 103 6.16 0.90 6.58
CA LEU A 103 5.83 1.86 5.52
C LEU A 103 6.91 1.93 4.45
N ILE A 104 8.17 1.86 4.83
CA ILE A 104 9.27 1.81 3.87
C ILE A 104 9.22 0.51 3.07
N GLY A 105 8.90 -0.60 3.73
CA GLY A 105 8.74 -1.89 3.04
C GLY A 105 7.61 -1.86 2.01
N ILE A 106 6.51 -1.21 2.34
CA ILE A 106 5.38 -1.07 1.42
C ILE A 106 5.78 -0.19 0.23
N GLN A 107 6.47 0.91 0.49
CA GLN A 107 6.96 1.77 -0.60
C GLN A 107 7.89 0.99 -1.54
N THR A 108 8.79 0.20 -0.98
CA THR A 108 9.72 -0.60 -1.77
C THR A 108 8.98 -1.63 -2.62
N LEU A 109 7.92 -2.25 -2.06
CA LEU A 109 7.13 -3.23 -2.78
C LEU A 109 6.50 -2.65 -4.05
N LEU A 110 6.15 -1.37 -4.04
CA LEU A 110 5.52 -0.76 -5.22
C LEU A 110 6.36 -0.97 -6.48
N ASP A 111 7.67 -0.73 -6.38
CA ASP A 111 8.55 -0.83 -7.54
C ASP A 111 9.34 -2.15 -7.60
N ASP A 112 9.03 -3.06 -6.70
CA ASP A 112 9.71 -4.36 -6.64
C ASP A 112 8.68 -5.46 -6.34
N PRO A 113 7.77 -5.75 -7.29
CA PRO A 113 6.74 -6.77 -7.07
C PRO A 113 7.34 -8.14 -6.83
N ASN A 114 6.72 -8.89 -5.94
CA ASN A 114 7.10 -10.27 -5.63
C ASN A 114 6.31 -11.24 -6.50
N ASN A 115 6.98 -11.89 -7.43
CA ASN A 115 6.33 -12.83 -8.36
C ASN A 115 5.90 -14.14 -7.69
N ALA A 116 6.40 -14.43 -6.50
CA ALA A 116 6.07 -15.68 -5.83
C ALA A 116 4.68 -15.67 -5.19
N ASP A 117 4.14 -14.48 -4.90
CA ASP A 117 2.87 -14.35 -4.18
C ASP A 117 1.90 -13.45 -4.93
N PRO A 118 1.37 -13.90 -6.08
CA PRO A 118 0.42 -13.07 -6.83
C PRO A 118 -0.89 -12.90 -6.05
N ALA A 119 -1.37 -11.66 -6.01
CA ALA A 119 -2.59 -11.32 -5.29
C ALA A 119 -3.67 -10.77 -6.21
N GLN A 120 -3.31 -10.30 -7.40
CA GLN A 120 -4.24 -9.74 -8.38
C GLN A 120 -3.80 -10.17 -9.77
N GLU A 121 -4.72 -10.76 -10.54
CA GLU A 121 -4.37 -11.45 -11.78
C GLU A 121 -3.85 -10.55 -12.89
N GLU A 122 -4.57 -9.46 -13.20
CA GLU A 122 -4.19 -8.62 -14.32
C GLU A 122 -2.82 -7.98 -14.18
N PRO A 123 -2.52 -7.28 -13.06
CA PRO A 123 -1.18 -6.70 -12.92
C PRO A 123 -0.09 -7.75 -12.85
N TYR A 124 -0.37 -8.91 -12.26
CA TYR A 124 0.60 -9.99 -12.21
C TYR A 124 0.95 -10.48 -13.61
N ARG A 125 -0.07 -10.71 -14.43
CA ARG A 125 0.12 -11.19 -15.80
C ARG A 125 0.86 -10.17 -16.66
N ALA A 126 0.46 -8.89 -16.56
CA ALA A 126 1.13 -7.82 -17.28
C ALA A 126 2.58 -7.70 -16.87
N PHE A 127 2.85 -7.75 -15.57
CA PHE A 127 4.22 -7.63 -15.06
C PHE A 127 5.12 -8.75 -15.58
N LYS A 128 4.59 -9.97 -15.71
CA LYS A 128 5.37 -11.11 -16.18
C LYS A 128 5.53 -11.16 -17.68
N SER A 129 4.50 -10.78 -18.44
CA SER A 129 4.43 -11.09 -19.86
C SER A 129 4.39 -9.88 -20.76
N ASP A 130 4.10 -8.69 -20.23
CA ASP A 130 3.97 -7.47 -21.02
C ASP A 130 4.35 -6.25 -20.19
N LYS A 131 5.65 -6.12 -19.95
CA LYS A 131 6.18 -5.03 -19.12
C LYS A 131 5.78 -3.66 -19.59
N LYS A 132 5.68 -3.47 -20.90
CA LYS A 132 5.32 -2.17 -21.45
C LYS A 132 3.89 -1.81 -21.06
N GLU A 133 2.97 -2.76 -21.18
CA GLU A 133 1.60 -2.55 -20.76
C GLU A 133 1.51 -2.31 -19.26
N TYR A 134 2.28 -3.08 -18.47
CA TYR A 134 2.33 -2.90 -17.04
C TYR A 134 2.74 -1.47 -16.68
N GLU A 135 3.85 -1.00 -17.26
CA GLU A 135 4.36 0.34 -16.96
C GLU A 135 3.39 1.44 -17.41
N THR A 136 2.76 1.26 -18.57
CA THR A 136 1.78 2.21 -19.07
C THR A 136 0.61 2.35 -18.09
N ARG A 137 0.11 1.24 -17.59
CA ARG A 137 -1.02 1.25 -16.65
C ARG A 137 -0.64 1.83 -15.30
N VAL A 138 0.57 1.51 -14.80
CA VAL A 138 1.06 2.11 -13.55
C VAL A 138 1.19 3.62 -13.71
N LYS A 139 1.79 4.08 -14.79
CA LYS A 139 1.98 5.51 -15.00
C LYS A 139 0.65 6.27 -15.12
N ALA A 140 -0.35 5.68 -15.78
CA ALA A 140 -1.67 6.27 -15.84
C ALA A 140 -2.30 6.39 -14.45
N GLN A 141 -2.16 5.35 -13.65
CA GLN A 141 -2.64 5.34 -12.28
C GLN A 141 -1.95 6.39 -11.42
N VAL A 142 -0.64 6.55 -11.61
CA VAL A 142 0.15 7.55 -10.88
C VAL A 142 -0.39 8.96 -11.15
N GLN A 143 -0.79 9.27 -12.39
CA GLN A 143 -1.35 10.57 -12.70
C GLN A 143 -2.60 10.88 -11.88
N ILE A 144 -3.43 9.86 -11.66
CA ILE A 144 -4.63 10.01 -10.83
C ILE A 144 -4.21 10.25 -9.37
N LEU A 145 -3.21 9.53 -8.90
CA LEU A 145 -2.77 9.56 -7.50
C LEU A 145 -1.93 10.80 -7.15
N ARG A 146 -1.47 11.54 -8.13
CA ARG A 146 -0.75 12.80 -7.88
C ARG A 146 -1.66 13.87 -7.30
N GLN A 147 -2.97 13.78 -7.57
CA GLN A 147 -3.93 14.80 -7.20
C GLN A 147 -4.54 14.57 -5.83
N SER A 148 -4.12 13.53 -5.15
CA SER A 148 -4.66 13.17 -3.84
C SER A 148 -4.10 14.03 -2.71
#